data_307367a10d50ed01baf2dfa84fb41452
#
_entry.id   307367a10d50ed01baf2dfa84fb41452
#
_cell.length_a   1.000
_cell.length_b   1.000
_cell.length_c   1.000
_cell.angle_alpha   90.00
_cell.angle_beta   90.00
_cell.angle_gamma   90.00
#
_symmetry.space_group_name_H-M   'P 1'
#
loop_
_entity.id
_entity.type
_entity.pdbx_description
1 polymer ?
#
loop_
_entity_poly.entity_id
_entity_poly.type
_entity_poly.pdbx_seq_one_letter_code
_entity_poly.pdbx_strand_id
1 'polypeptide(L)'
;SGMEGRMLVPLGIAFIVALFASTFVALTLTPVLCSYLLGNKEGGMPKEAFVAVWMKKHYERALLWTLKYNKIVIGSTLVLLVVALGCFFTLGRSFLPAFNEGSLTINITSMPGISLEESDKLGRRAEELLLSIPEIQTVARKTGRAELDEHSRGVNGSEIEAPYELKDRSKDEMMQEVRDKLNTLSGANIELGQPISHRIDAMLSGTKASIAIKLFGDDLNYLYLYANRIKTAISGIEGVADLNVEQQVERPQLKIVPKREMMAKYGVTMPEFAEFVEVNLAGATVSQVYEKGKVFNLIVRAKDNVRDETDKVNDLMIDTPSGERIPLSYVADVVSTMGPNSVSRENVKRKIVISANTSGRDLRGVVNDIRERIDAEVKLPEGYHVEFGGQFESEEAASRTLLLASLMSIVVIFLLIYTEFKHAAQSAVILLNLPLALIGGVFALMLTSGEVSIPAIIGFISLFGIATRNGMLLISRYNKLRTEGTSLEESIVHGSLDRLNPILMTALTSALALIPLAFRGDLPGNEIQSPMAKVILGGLLTSTFLNAFIVPIVYEWMNRKK
;
A
#
# COMPACT_ATOMS: atom_id res chain seq x y z
N SER A 1 12.85 4.02 3.87
CA SER A 1 12.82 5.44 3.51
C SER A 1 11.59 5.64 2.63
N GLY A 2 11.02 6.83 2.60
CA GLY A 2 9.81 7.08 1.87
C GLY A 2 8.58 7.15 2.78
N MET A 3 7.39 7.26 2.16
CA MET A 3 6.12 7.35 2.88
C MET A 3 5.76 6.03 3.58
N GLU A 4 6.03 4.91 2.91
CA GLU A 4 5.82 3.55 3.43
C GLU A 4 6.56 3.35 4.75
N GLY A 5 7.81 3.80 4.80
CA GLY A 5 8.62 3.75 6.02
C GLY A 5 7.97 4.53 7.15
N ARG A 6 7.42 5.72 6.88
CA ARG A 6 6.74 6.54 7.88
C ARG A 6 5.46 5.90 8.41
N MET A 7 4.71 5.19 7.58
CA MET A 7 3.51 4.46 8.00
C MET A 7 3.83 3.25 8.88
N LEU A 8 4.95 2.57 8.62
CA LEU A 8 5.36 1.37 9.35
C LEU A 8 6.21 1.65 10.60
N VAL A 9 6.81 2.84 10.72
CA VAL A 9 7.64 3.24 11.88
C VAL A 9 6.89 3.14 13.20
N PRO A 10 5.65 3.63 13.36
CA PRO A 10 4.92 3.50 14.62
C PRO A 10 4.71 2.05 15.03
N LEU A 11 4.41 1.18 14.06
CA LEU A 11 4.25 -0.26 14.28
C LEU A 11 5.57 -0.89 14.77
N GLY A 12 6.70 -0.56 14.12
CA GLY A 12 8.02 -1.03 14.50
C GLY A 12 8.42 -0.57 15.91
N ILE A 13 8.19 0.71 16.23
CA ILE A 13 8.49 1.26 17.57
C ILE A 13 7.63 0.56 18.63
N ALA A 14 6.32 0.41 18.38
CA ALA A 14 5.42 -0.26 19.31
C ALA A 14 5.88 -1.71 19.58
N PHE A 15 6.33 -2.42 18.54
CA PHE A 15 6.84 -3.78 18.66
C PHE A 15 8.13 -3.86 19.49
N ILE A 16 9.09 -2.97 19.25
CA ILE A 16 10.35 -2.88 20.00
C ILE A 16 10.07 -2.56 21.48
N VAL A 17 9.24 -1.55 21.75
CA VAL A 17 8.88 -1.16 23.13
C VAL A 17 8.15 -2.30 23.85
N ALA A 18 7.22 -2.99 23.19
CA ALA A 18 6.50 -4.12 23.76
C ALA A 18 7.44 -5.29 24.10
N LEU A 19 8.38 -5.63 23.22
CA LEU A 19 9.39 -6.67 23.47
C LEU A 19 10.31 -6.31 24.65
N PHE A 20 10.79 -5.06 24.69
CA PHE A 20 11.65 -4.59 25.77
C PHE A 20 10.92 -4.61 27.11
N ALA A 21 9.69 -4.07 27.15
CA ALA A 21 8.86 -4.08 28.34
C ALA A 21 8.54 -5.51 28.81
N SER A 22 8.21 -6.41 27.90
CA SER A 22 7.96 -7.82 28.18
C SER A 22 9.18 -8.50 28.79
N THR A 23 10.37 -8.25 28.25
CA THR A 23 11.63 -8.79 28.77
C THR A 23 11.91 -8.26 30.17
N PHE A 24 11.73 -6.96 30.40
CA PHE A 24 11.90 -6.35 31.72
C PHE A 24 10.95 -6.91 32.75
N VAL A 25 9.67 -7.06 32.41
CA VAL A 25 8.65 -7.67 33.29
C VAL A 25 8.97 -9.14 33.59
N ALA A 26 9.41 -9.91 32.59
CA ALA A 26 9.79 -11.31 32.77
C ALA A 26 10.98 -11.49 33.73
N LEU A 27 11.95 -10.56 33.68
CA LEU A 27 13.14 -10.65 34.55
C LEU A 27 12.93 -10.08 35.95
N THR A 28 11.95 -9.23 36.17
CA THR A 28 11.72 -8.53 37.43
C THR A 28 10.43 -8.97 38.12
N LEU A 29 9.28 -8.65 37.52
CA LEU A 29 7.97 -8.87 38.14
C LEU A 29 7.63 -10.36 38.27
N THR A 30 7.94 -11.15 37.25
CA THR A 30 7.60 -12.58 37.26
C THR A 30 8.30 -13.36 38.40
N PRO A 31 9.62 -13.23 38.63
CA PRO A 31 10.28 -13.87 39.77
C PRO A 31 9.74 -13.41 41.13
N VAL A 32 9.46 -12.10 41.26
CA VAL A 32 8.90 -11.54 42.50
C VAL A 32 7.51 -12.11 42.76
N LEU A 33 6.62 -12.13 41.79
CA LEU A 33 5.30 -12.72 41.93
C LEU A 33 5.38 -14.23 42.24
N CYS A 34 6.28 -14.95 41.59
CA CYS A 34 6.49 -16.37 41.88
C CYS A 34 6.93 -16.57 43.33
N SER A 35 7.81 -15.73 43.89
CA SER A 35 8.26 -15.85 45.29
C SER A 35 7.11 -15.58 46.27
N TYR A 36 6.20 -14.63 45.97
CA TYR A 36 5.03 -14.35 46.83
C TYR A 36 3.93 -15.40 46.70
N LEU A 37 3.63 -15.84 45.48
CA LEU A 37 2.48 -16.73 45.23
C LEU A 37 2.79 -18.23 45.40
N LEU A 38 4.05 -18.61 45.13
CA LEU A 38 4.47 -20.01 45.15
C LEU A 38 5.37 -20.37 46.34
N GLY A 39 5.87 -19.37 47.09
CA GLY A 39 6.88 -19.49 48.12
C GLY A 39 6.36 -19.93 49.47
N ASN A 40 5.63 -20.97 49.69
CA ASN A 40 5.40 -21.64 51.00
C ASN A 40 4.42 -22.83 50.93
N LYS A 41 4.39 -23.54 49.83
CA LYS A 41 3.69 -24.82 49.82
C LYS A 41 4.72 -25.94 50.07
N GLU A 42 4.92 -26.27 51.33
CA GLU A 42 5.41 -27.59 51.75
C GLU A 42 4.38 -28.63 51.30
N GLY A 43 4.44 -29.06 50.11
CA GLY A 43 3.52 -30.05 49.58
C GLY A 43 4.02 -30.49 48.20
N GLY A 44 4.22 -31.77 48.09
CA GLY A 44 4.85 -32.51 47.01
C GLY A 44 4.66 -31.95 45.59
N MET A 45 5.51 -32.35 44.67
CA MET A 45 5.46 -31.91 43.27
C MET A 45 4.02 -31.84 42.74
N PRO A 46 3.57 -30.70 42.22
CA PRO A 46 2.21 -30.57 41.70
C PRO A 46 2.00 -31.66 40.65
N LYS A 47 0.89 -32.41 40.77
CA LYS A 47 0.51 -33.37 39.72
C LYS A 47 0.39 -32.67 38.41
N GLU A 48 1.07 -33.16 37.38
CA GLU A 48 0.93 -32.64 36.04
C GLU A 48 -0.53 -32.67 35.60
N ALA A 49 -0.98 -31.63 34.87
CA ALA A 49 -2.35 -31.58 34.34
C ALA A 49 -2.59 -32.80 33.44
N PHE A 50 -3.79 -33.39 33.49
CA PHE A 50 -4.17 -34.56 32.70
C PHE A 50 -3.87 -34.39 31.22
N VAL A 51 -4.15 -33.20 30.68
CA VAL A 51 -3.88 -32.86 29.28
C VAL A 51 -2.39 -32.92 28.94
N ALA A 52 -1.53 -32.43 29.85
CA ALA A 52 -0.07 -32.47 29.67
C ALA A 52 0.46 -33.91 29.66
N VAL A 53 -0.01 -34.76 30.56
CA VAL A 53 0.36 -36.18 30.61
C VAL A 53 -0.11 -36.92 29.36
N TRP A 54 -1.35 -36.67 28.91
CA TRP A 54 -1.90 -37.25 27.70
C TRP A 54 -1.09 -36.84 26.48
N MET A 55 -0.76 -35.55 26.32
CA MET A 55 0.05 -35.04 25.22
C MET A 55 1.47 -35.61 25.21
N LYS A 56 2.15 -35.64 26.36
CA LYS A 56 3.50 -36.25 26.51
C LYS A 56 3.51 -37.70 26.03
N LYS A 57 2.53 -38.51 26.47
CA LYS A 57 2.43 -39.94 26.10
C LYS A 57 2.23 -40.16 24.59
N HIS A 58 1.43 -39.33 23.94
CA HIS A 58 1.23 -39.42 22.47
C HIS A 58 2.43 -38.90 21.71
N TYR A 59 3.02 -37.80 22.18
CA TYR A 59 4.21 -37.22 21.58
C TYR A 59 5.41 -38.16 21.68
N GLU A 60 5.65 -38.82 22.80
CA GLU A 60 6.72 -39.77 22.96
C GLU A 60 6.64 -40.91 21.92
N ARG A 61 5.47 -41.49 21.73
CA ARG A 61 5.25 -42.53 20.72
C ARG A 61 5.51 -42.01 19.29
N ALA A 62 5.01 -40.81 18.99
CA ALA A 62 5.23 -40.18 17.71
C ALA A 62 6.72 -39.86 17.48
N LEU A 63 7.41 -39.35 18.50
CA LEU A 63 8.84 -39.05 18.44
C LEU A 63 9.68 -40.32 18.19
N LEU A 64 9.44 -41.38 18.89
CA LEU A 64 10.13 -42.67 18.67
C LEU A 64 9.88 -43.22 17.27
N TRP A 65 8.64 -43.06 16.75
CA TRP A 65 8.32 -43.43 15.38
C TRP A 65 9.09 -42.56 14.37
N THR A 66 9.18 -41.25 14.57
CA THR A 66 9.91 -40.35 13.68
C THR A 66 11.42 -40.58 13.71
N LEU A 67 12.01 -40.88 14.84
CA LEU A 67 13.42 -41.24 14.95
C LEU A 67 13.72 -42.56 14.21
N LYS A 68 12.81 -43.53 14.26
CA LYS A 68 12.93 -44.80 13.53
C LYS A 68 12.84 -44.61 12.01
N TYR A 69 11.92 -43.77 11.56
CA TYR A 69 11.65 -43.51 10.12
C TYR A 69 12.17 -42.14 9.65
N ASN A 70 13.34 -41.74 10.18
CA ASN A 70 13.89 -40.38 10.00
C ASN A 70 14.01 -39.94 8.53
N LYS A 71 14.38 -40.85 7.60
CA LYS A 71 14.49 -40.54 6.16
C LYS A 71 13.14 -40.17 5.54
N ILE A 72 12.05 -40.82 5.95
CA ILE A 72 10.70 -40.53 5.45
C ILE A 72 10.25 -39.16 5.95
N VAL A 73 10.48 -38.88 7.23
CA VAL A 73 10.09 -37.60 7.86
C VAL A 73 10.87 -36.43 7.26
N ILE A 74 12.18 -36.54 7.08
CA ILE A 74 12.98 -35.51 6.44
C ILE A 74 12.56 -35.36 4.96
N GLY A 75 12.35 -36.47 4.24
CA GLY A 75 11.91 -36.44 2.85
C GLY A 75 10.56 -35.77 2.65
N SER A 76 9.56 -36.10 3.48
CA SER A 76 8.24 -35.47 3.45
C SER A 76 8.29 -33.97 3.77
N THR A 77 9.10 -33.58 4.75
CA THR A 77 9.30 -32.17 5.09
C THR A 77 9.99 -31.40 3.95
N LEU A 78 10.97 -32.02 3.29
CA LEU A 78 11.62 -31.40 2.12
C LEU A 78 10.64 -31.22 0.97
N VAL A 79 9.79 -32.22 0.70
CA VAL A 79 8.72 -32.10 -0.30
C VAL A 79 7.75 -30.98 0.04
N LEU A 80 7.30 -30.89 1.31
CA LEU A 80 6.45 -29.78 1.77
C LEU A 80 7.11 -28.41 1.58
N LEU A 81 8.42 -28.31 1.84
CA LEU A 81 9.17 -27.07 1.64
C LEU A 81 9.24 -26.71 0.15
N VAL A 82 9.52 -27.68 -0.72
CA VAL A 82 9.56 -27.45 -2.18
C VAL A 82 8.18 -27.03 -2.70
N VAL A 83 7.12 -27.67 -2.24
CA VAL A 83 5.73 -27.28 -2.58
C VAL A 83 5.43 -25.88 -2.09
N ALA A 84 5.77 -25.54 -0.84
CA ALA A 84 5.57 -24.20 -0.30
C ALA A 84 6.34 -23.12 -1.07
N LEU A 85 7.59 -23.41 -1.45
CA LEU A 85 8.37 -22.51 -2.33
C LEU A 85 7.72 -22.36 -3.70
N GLY A 86 7.24 -23.43 -4.32
CA GLY A 86 6.46 -23.36 -5.55
C GLY A 86 5.23 -22.48 -5.41
N CYS A 87 4.43 -22.70 -4.36
CA CYS A 87 3.27 -21.87 -4.06
C CYS A 87 3.64 -20.40 -3.80
N PHE A 88 4.76 -20.12 -3.13
CA PHE A 88 5.21 -18.74 -2.89
C PHE A 88 5.44 -17.95 -4.18
N PHE A 89 5.93 -18.59 -5.24
CA PHE A 89 6.12 -17.96 -6.54
C PHE A 89 4.83 -17.79 -7.35
N THR A 90 3.77 -18.52 -7.01
CA THR A 90 2.44 -18.38 -7.64
C THR A 90 1.54 -17.40 -6.91
N LEU A 91 1.89 -17.01 -5.68
CA LEU A 91 1.13 -15.99 -4.93
C LEU A 91 1.29 -14.62 -5.62
N GLY A 92 0.18 -13.90 -5.73
CA GLY A 92 0.15 -12.52 -6.16
C GLY A 92 1.01 -11.62 -5.27
N ARG A 93 1.36 -10.44 -5.76
CA ARG A 93 2.09 -9.44 -4.98
C ARG A 93 1.38 -8.11 -4.97
N SER A 94 1.23 -7.54 -3.78
CA SER A 94 0.64 -6.23 -3.56
C SER A 94 1.53 -5.37 -2.68
N PHE A 95 1.41 -4.06 -2.83
CA PHE A 95 2.15 -3.11 -1.99
C PHE A 95 1.57 -3.08 -0.58
N LEU A 96 0.36 -2.60 -0.45
CA LEU A 96 -0.42 -2.59 0.79
C LEU A 96 -1.73 -3.34 0.56
N PRO A 97 -2.28 -4.01 1.58
CA PRO A 97 -3.62 -4.57 1.48
C PRO A 97 -4.62 -3.43 1.26
N ALA A 98 -5.72 -3.76 0.57
CA ALA A 98 -6.77 -2.78 0.32
C ALA A 98 -7.35 -2.26 1.64
N PHE A 99 -7.32 -0.95 1.84
CA PHE A 99 -7.94 -0.32 3.00
C PHE A 99 -9.46 -0.44 2.94
N ASN A 100 -10.09 -0.52 4.09
CA ASN A 100 -11.54 -0.45 4.21
C ASN A 100 -11.92 0.82 4.99
N GLU A 101 -12.04 1.92 4.25
CA GLU A 101 -12.26 3.25 4.83
C GLU A 101 -13.74 3.57 5.06
N GLY A 102 -14.65 2.67 4.64
CA GLY A 102 -16.09 2.89 4.74
C GLY A 102 -16.61 4.04 3.88
N SER A 103 -15.79 4.56 2.97
CA SER A 103 -16.15 5.62 2.05
C SER A 103 -15.46 5.42 0.70
N LEU A 104 -16.15 5.74 -0.38
CA LEU A 104 -15.59 5.81 -1.73
C LEU A 104 -15.24 7.25 -2.05
N THR A 105 -14.13 7.45 -2.75
CA THR A 105 -13.79 8.69 -3.44
C THR A 105 -13.81 8.42 -4.93
N ILE A 106 -14.72 9.07 -5.63
CA ILE A 106 -14.97 8.88 -7.05
C ILE A 106 -14.56 10.15 -7.77
N ASN A 107 -13.58 10.03 -8.66
CA ASN A 107 -13.19 11.14 -9.53
C ASN A 107 -13.85 10.95 -10.89
N ILE A 108 -14.54 12.00 -11.32
CA ILE A 108 -15.16 12.08 -12.63
C ILE A 108 -14.47 13.19 -13.41
N THR A 109 -13.87 12.84 -14.54
CA THR A 109 -13.21 13.80 -15.43
C THR A 109 -13.95 13.82 -16.76
N SER A 110 -14.69 14.90 -17.01
CA SER A 110 -15.42 15.12 -18.26
C SER A 110 -14.49 15.62 -19.37
N MET A 111 -15.04 15.71 -20.59
CA MET A 111 -14.28 16.21 -21.73
C MET A 111 -13.75 17.63 -21.47
N PRO A 112 -12.54 17.94 -21.91
CA PRO A 112 -11.99 19.29 -21.88
C PRO A 112 -12.88 20.27 -22.68
N GLY A 113 -13.11 21.46 -22.10
CA GLY A 113 -13.96 22.47 -22.73
C GLY A 113 -15.44 22.42 -22.33
N ILE A 114 -15.86 21.45 -21.54
CA ILE A 114 -17.20 21.40 -20.94
C ILE A 114 -17.42 22.63 -20.04
N SER A 115 -18.63 23.20 -20.03
CA SER A 115 -18.99 24.24 -19.08
C SER A 115 -19.17 23.70 -17.65
N LEU A 116 -19.09 24.59 -16.67
CA LEU A 116 -19.35 24.21 -15.27
C LEU A 116 -20.79 23.67 -15.10
N GLU A 117 -21.74 24.26 -15.81
CA GLU A 117 -23.15 23.84 -15.76
C GLU A 117 -23.33 22.41 -16.29
N GLU A 118 -22.73 22.09 -17.44
CA GLU A 118 -22.81 20.71 -17.98
C GLU A 118 -22.03 19.71 -17.13
N SER A 119 -20.90 20.12 -16.55
CA SER A 119 -20.16 19.29 -15.59
C SER A 119 -20.98 19.03 -14.32
N ASP A 120 -21.74 20.04 -13.87
CA ASP A 120 -22.66 19.88 -12.71
C ASP A 120 -23.82 18.93 -13.02
N LYS A 121 -24.42 19.01 -14.22
CA LYS A 121 -25.48 18.08 -14.66
C LYS A 121 -24.98 16.64 -14.69
N LEU A 122 -23.78 16.42 -15.22
CA LEU A 122 -23.14 15.11 -15.23
C LEU A 122 -22.89 14.59 -13.80
N GLY A 123 -22.41 15.48 -12.93
CA GLY A 123 -22.19 15.15 -11.53
C GLY A 123 -23.49 14.78 -10.78
N ARG A 124 -24.58 15.51 -11.02
CA ARG A 124 -25.91 15.15 -10.46
C ARG A 124 -26.38 13.78 -10.93
N ARG A 125 -26.15 13.45 -12.20
CA ARG A 125 -26.49 12.13 -12.71
C ARG A 125 -25.69 11.03 -12.03
N ALA A 126 -24.41 11.27 -11.76
CA ALA A 126 -23.57 10.34 -10.97
C ALA A 126 -24.08 10.17 -9.54
N GLU A 127 -24.48 11.26 -8.89
CA GLU A 127 -25.09 11.21 -7.54
C GLU A 127 -26.36 10.35 -7.51
N GLU A 128 -27.26 10.51 -8.48
CA GLU A 128 -28.48 9.68 -8.61
C GLU A 128 -28.15 8.19 -8.77
N LEU A 129 -27.16 7.86 -9.60
CA LEU A 129 -26.73 6.48 -9.82
C LEU A 129 -26.14 5.88 -8.52
N LEU A 130 -25.29 6.63 -7.81
CA LEU A 130 -24.70 6.19 -6.56
C LEU A 130 -25.76 5.99 -5.47
N LEU A 131 -26.70 6.92 -5.31
CA LEU A 131 -27.78 6.82 -4.34
C LEU A 131 -28.78 5.69 -4.65
N SER A 132 -28.75 5.14 -5.87
CA SER A 132 -29.51 3.95 -6.22
C SER A 132 -28.91 2.64 -5.70
N ILE A 133 -27.73 2.70 -5.07
CA ILE A 133 -27.04 1.54 -4.50
C ILE A 133 -27.37 1.46 -3.01
N PRO A 134 -27.92 0.32 -2.53
CA PRO A 134 -28.47 0.22 -1.16
C PRO A 134 -27.48 0.48 -0.02
N GLU A 135 -26.18 0.30 -0.26
CA GLU A 135 -25.10 0.51 0.70
C GLU A 135 -24.69 1.98 0.81
N ILE A 136 -25.03 2.82 -0.17
CA ILE A 136 -24.68 4.25 -0.22
C ILE A 136 -25.90 5.06 0.18
N GLN A 137 -25.83 5.76 1.31
CA GLN A 137 -26.95 6.52 1.85
C GLN A 137 -26.82 8.02 1.57
N THR A 138 -25.60 8.52 1.46
CA THR A 138 -25.31 9.94 1.23
C THR A 138 -24.16 10.09 0.27
N VAL A 139 -24.15 11.21 -0.45
CA VAL A 139 -23.03 11.59 -1.31
C VAL A 139 -22.72 13.07 -1.15
N ALA A 140 -21.46 13.45 -1.28
CA ALA A 140 -21.03 14.83 -1.29
C ALA A 140 -20.12 15.07 -2.49
N ARG A 141 -20.41 16.08 -3.31
CA ARG A 141 -19.68 16.36 -4.54
C ARG A 141 -19.06 17.75 -4.55
N LYS A 142 -17.84 17.80 -5.09
CA LYS A 142 -17.15 19.04 -5.49
C LYS A 142 -16.99 19.01 -7.00
N THR A 143 -17.44 20.07 -7.70
CA THR A 143 -17.28 20.21 -9.15
C THR A 143 -16.52 21.48 -9.48
N GLY A 144 -15.49 21.35 -10.32
CA GLY A 144 -14.59 22.45 -10.65
C GLY A 144 -13.69 22.87 -9.50
N ARG A 145 -13.29 24.14 -9.48
CA ARG A 145 -12.47 24.73 -8.42
C ARG A 145 -13.12 25.99 -7.89
N ALA A 146 -12.80 26.34 -6.64
CA ALA A 146 -13.13 27.65 -6.11
C ALA A 146 -12.33 28.74 -6.86
N GLU A 147 -12.91 29.92 -6.97
CA GLU A 147 -12.21 31.07 -7.51
C GLU A 147 -11.00 31.39 -6.61
N LEU A 148 -9.86 31.74 -7.23
CA LEU A 148 -8.59 32.02 -6.56
C LEU A 148 -7.99 30.82 -5.77
N ASP A 149 -8.40 29.60 -6.07
CA ASP A 149 -7.79 28.39 -5.51
C ASP A 149 -6.45 28.10 -6.22
N GLU A 150 -5.42 27.81 -5.45
CA GLU A 150 -4.09 27.43 -5.95
C GLU A 150 -4.10 26.06 -6.68
N HIS A 151 -5.11 25.22 -6.42
CA HIS A 151 -5.22 23.89 -7.02
C HIS A 151 -5.80 23.98 -8.43
N SER A 152 -5.05 23.58 -9.42
CA SER A 152 -5.37 23.70 -10.86
C SER A 152 -6.40 22.67 -11.38
N ARG A 153 -7.47 22.38 -10.65
CA ARG A 153 -8.57 21.56 -11.18
C ARG A 153 -9.42 22.35 -12.17
N GLY A 154 -9.65 21.79 -13.34
CA GLY A 154 -10.56 22.38 -14.31
C GLY A 154 -12.03 22.17 -13.96
N VAL A 155 -12.92 22.96 -14.56
CA VAL A 155 -14.39 22.83 -14.40
C VAL A 155 -14.92 21.46 -14.84
N ASN A 156 -14.14 20.73 -15.63
CA ASN A 156 -14.46 19.38 -16.10
C ASN A 156 -14.18 18.27 -15.05
N GLY A 157 -13.68 18.60 -13.87
CA GLY A 157 -13.38 17.64 -12.82
C GLY A 157 -14.40 17.69 -11.69
N SER A 158 -14.95 16.55 -11.30
CA SER A 158 -15.79 16.38 -10.12
C SER A 158 -15.18 15.31 -9.22
N GLU A 159 -15.30 15.50 -7.90
CA GLU A 159 -14.92 14.53 -6.89
C GLU A 159 -16.13 14.27 -5.99
N ILE A 160 -16.53 13.02 -5.88
CA ILE A 160 -17.67 12.59 -5.08
C ILE A 160 -17.14 11.74 -3.94
N GLU A 161 -17.52 12.09 -2.73
CA GLU A 161 -17.36 11.24 -1.55
C GLU A 161 -18.68 10.53 -1.26
N ALA A 162 -18.65 9.20 -1.18
CA ALA A 162 -19.81 8.35 -0.98
C ALA A 162 -19.53 7.36 0.17
N PRO A 163 -19.88 7.72 1.41
CA PRO A 163 -19.84 6.79 2.53
C PRO A 163 -20.78 5.60 2.27
N TYR A 164 -20.33 4.39 2.61
CA TYR A 164 -21.11 3.17 2.43
C TYR A 164 -21.09 2.29 3.68
N GLU A 165 -22.13 1.49 3.83
CA GLU A 165 -22.24 0.46 4.85
C GLU A 165 -22.58 -0.86 4.17
N LEU A 166 -21.64 -1.83 4.21
CA LEU A 166 -21.87 -3.17 3.61
C LEU A 166 -22.99 -3.89 4.35
N LYS A 167 -23.87 -4.52 3.57
CA LYS A 167 -25.01 -5.31 4.05
C LYS A 167 -24.76 -6.80 3.81
N ASP A 168 -25.39 -7.35 2.80
CA ASP A 168 -25.43 -8.81 2.55
C ASP A 168 -24.37 -9.28 1.54
N ARG A 169 -23.70 -8.37 0.84
CA ARG A 169 -22.72 -8.68 -0.21
C ARG A 169 -21.32 -8.15 0.08
N SER A 170 -20.35 -8.68 -0.64
CA SER A 170 -18.95 -8.29 -0.52
C SER A 170 -18.70 -6.85 -1.03
N LYS A 171 -17.61 -6.26 -0.58
CA LYS A 171 -17.15 -4.94 -1.06
C LYS A 171 -16.87 -4.97 -2.57
N ASP A 172 -16.27 -6.05 -3.07
CA ASP A 172 -15.92 -6.18 -4.48
C ASP A 172 -17.15 -6.23 -5.39
N GLU A 173 -18.19 -6.92 -4.97
CA GLU A 173 -19.48 -6.94 -5.67
C GLU A 173 -20.14 -5.56 -5.70
N MET A 174 -20.14 -4.83 -4.57
CA MET A 174 -20.64 -3.47 -4.52
C MET A 174 -19.80 -2.53 -5.42
N MET A 175 -18.48 -2.61 -5.35
CA MET A 175 -17.58 -1.82 -6.19
C MET A 175 -17.78 -2.08 -7.68
N GLN A 176 -18.06 -3.34 -8.05
CA GLN A 176 -18.35 -3.67 -9.45
C GLN A 176 -19.67 -3.04 -9.90
N GLU A 177 -20.74 -3.09 -9.08
CA GLU A 177 -21.99 -2.40 -9.41
C GLU A 177 -21.81 -0.89 -9.53
N VAL A 178 -21.00 -0.27 -8.65
CA VAL A 178 -20.66 1.15 -8.75
C VAL A 178 -20.01 1.45 -10.10
N ARG A 179 -19.02 0.63 -10.53
CA ARG A 179 -18.37 0.78 -11.83
C ARG A 179 -19.34 0.63 -12.98
N ASP A 180 -20.15 -0.41 -12.97
CA ASP A 180 -21.11 -0.71 -14.04
C ASP A 180 -22.12 0.43 -14.22
N LYS A 181 -22.64 0.95 -13.10
CA LYS A 181 -23.59 2.09 -13.15
C LYS A 181 -22.92 3.37 -13.64
N LEU A 182 -21.75 3.72 -13.11
CA LEU A 182 -21.06 4.96 -13.47
C LEU A 182 -20.50 4.92 -14.90
N ASN A 183 -20.13 3.76 -15.42
CA ASN A 183 -19.69 3.59 -16.81
C ASN A 183 -20.80 3.86 -17.84
N THR A 184 -22.06 3.95 -17.40
CA THR A 184 -23.17 4.40 -18.25
C THR A 184 -23.12 5.91 -18.54
N LEU A 185 -22.31 6.68 -17.82
CA LEU A 185 -22.14 8.10 -18.03
C LEU A 185 -21.26 8.37 -19.25
N SER A 186 -21.89 8.79 -20.34
CA SER A 186 -21.17 9.10 -21.57
C SER A 186 -20.32 10.37 -21.44
N GLY A 187 -19.09 10.34 -21.98
CA GLY A 187 -18.21 11.51 -22.03
C GLY A 187 -17.47 11.83 -20.73
N ALA A 188 -17.43 10.90 -19.80
CA ALA A 188 -16.68 11.02 -18.56
C ALA A 188 -15.71 9.84 -18.36
N ASN A 189 -14.53 10.14 -17.86
CA ASN A 189 -13.61 9.16 -17.30
C ASN A 189 -13.85 9.06 -15.80
N ILE A 190 -13.93 7.84 -15.30
CA ILE A 190 -14.26 7.55 -13.89
C ILE A 190 -13.08 6.81 -13.25
N GLU A 191 -12.68 7.27 -12.08
CA GLU A 191 -11.67 6.62 -11.25
C GLU A 191 -12.29 6.37 -9.86
N LEU A 192 -12.32 5.10 -9.46
CA LEU A 192 -12.84 4.67 -8.17
C LEU A 192 -11.70 4.42 -7.20
N GLY A 193 -11.82 4.93 -5.99
CA GLY A 193 -10.88 4.68 -4.92
C GLY A 193 -11.48 4.98 -3.55
N GLN A 194 -10.62 5.16 -2.58
CA GLN A 194 -10.98 5.52 -1.21
C GLN A 194 -10.15 6.74 -0.78
N PRO A 195 -10.59 7.53 0.22
CA PRO A 195 -9.96 8.79 0.56
C PRO A 195 -8.46 8.71 0.87
N ILE A 196 -8.03 7.76 1.70
CA ILE A 196 -6.62 7.58 2.09
C ILE A 196 -5.84 6.95 0.94
N SER A 197 -6.38 5.89 0.32
CA SER A 197 -5.74 5.21 -0.80
C SER A 197 -5.45 6.17 -1.95
N HIS A 198 -6.42 7.00 -2.36
CA HIS A 198 -6.23 8.03 -3.39
C HIS A 198 -5.14 9.05 -3.04
N ARG A 199 -5.04 9.44 -1.76
CA ARG A 199 -3.98 10.35 -1.31
C ARG A 199 -2.60 9.68 -1.37
N ILE A 200 -2.51 8.43 -0.93
CA ILE A 200 -1.27 7.65 -1.01
C ILE A 200 -0.83 7.54 -2.47
N ASP A 201 -1.73 7.13 -3.37
CA ASP A 201 -1.42 6.98 -4.80
C ASP A 201 -1.00 8.29 -5.44
N ALA A 202 -1.72 9.38 -5.17
CA ALA A 202 -1.36 10.71 -5.65
C ALA A 202 0.01 11.20 -5.17
N MET A 203 0.40 10.87 -3.92
CA MET A 203 1.71 11.22 -3.38
C MET A 203 2.84 10.35 -3.92
N LEU A 204 2.57 9.09 -4.27
CA LEU A 204 3.56 8.16 -4.82
C LEU A 204 3.83 8.42 -6.31
N SER A 205 2.81 8.69 -7.10
CA SER A 205 2.91 8.72 -8.56
C SER A 205 2.46 10.02 -9.21
N GLY A 206 1.83 10.91 -8.44
CA GLY A 206 1.15 12.10 -8.94
C GLY A 206 -0.21 11.80 -9.60
N THR A 207 -0.66 10.54 -9.57
CA THR A 207 -1.99 10.11 -10.02
C THR A 207 -2.76 9.48 -8.87
N LYS A 208 -4.08 9.41 -8.97
CA LYS A 208 -4.94 8.81 -7.94
C LYS A 208 -5.22 7.32 -8.18
N ALA A 209 -4.42 6.67 -9.02
CA ALA A 209 -4.54 5.27 -9.40
C ALA A 209 -3.33 4.46 -8.93
N SER A 210 -3.53 3.17 -8.70
CA SER A 210 -2.50 2.25 -8.21
C SER A 210 -1.37 1.98 -9.22
N ILE A 211 -1.68 2.11 -10.53
CA ILE A 211 -0.72 1.95 -11.63
C ILE A 211 -0.61 3.27 -12.38
N ALA A 212 0.61 3.79 -12.52
CA ALA A 212 0.93 4.95 -13.33
C ALA A 212 1.91 4.55 -14.43
N ILE A 213 1.48 4.60 -15.69
CA ILE A 213 2.32 4.39 -16.86
C ILE A 213 2.71 5.76 -17.37
N LYS A 214 3.94 6.17 -17.13
CA LYS A 214 4.49 7.48 -17.45
C LYS A 214 5.16 7.40 -18.83
N LEU A 215 4.56 8.03 -19.84
CA LEU A 215 5.15 8.15 -21.16
C LEU A 215 5.87 9.49 -21.28
N PHE A 216 7.18 9.48 -21.52
CA PHE A 216 8.04 10.65 -21.68
C PHE A 216 8.31 10.93 -23.14
N GLY A 217 8.41 12.24 -23.51
CA GLY A 217 8.75 12.70 -24.83
C GLY A 217 8.65 14.22 -24.97
N ASP A 218 9.08 14.77 -26.09
CA ASP A 218 9.19 16.22 -26.26
C ASP A 218 7.93 16.87 -26.85
N ASP A 219 7.16 16.17 -27.68
CA ASP A 219 5.97 16.70 -28.34
C ASP A 219 4.68 16.21 -27.69
N LEU A 220 3.79 17.13 -27.30
CA LEU A 220 2.55 16.82 -26.59
C LEU A 220 1.55 16.04 -27.45
N ASN A 221 1.49 16.31 -28.77
CA ASN A 221 0.57 15.64 -29.66
C ASN A 221 0.98 14.17 -29.86
N TYR A 222 2.29 13.93 -30.03
CA TYR A 222 2.83 12.57 -30.08
C TYR A 222 2.65 11.84 -28.74
N LEU A 223 2.89 12.51 -27.61
CA LEU A 223 2.63 11.94 -26.30
C LEU A 223 1.18 11.48 -26.16
N TYR A 224 0.22 12.34 -26.52
CA TYR A 224 -1.20 12.00 -26.45
C TYR A 224 -1.58 10.86 -27.41
N LEU A 225 -1.05 10.88 -28.65
CA LEU A 225 -1.27 9.83 -29.64
C LEU A 225 -0.78 8.46 -29.14
N TYR A 226 0.47 8.39 -28.65
CA TYR A 226 1.04 7.14 -28.16
C TYR A 226 0.42 6.70 -26.84
N ALA A 227 0.03 7.62 -25.95
CA ALA A 227 -0.71 7.28 -24.74
C ALA A 227 -2.05 6.60 -25.04
N ASN A 228 -2.79 7.09 -26.07
CA ASN A 228 -4.02 6.44 -26.52
C ASN A 228 -3.77 5.09 -27.20
N ARG A 229 -2.66 4.91 -27.92
CA ARG A 229 -2.26 3.61 -28.46
C ARG A 229 -1.97 2.62 -27.34
N ILE A 230 -1.21 3.03 -26.31
CA ILE A 230 -0.96 2.24 -25.12
C ILE A 230 -2.29 1.88 -24.46
N LYS A 231 -3.17 2.86 -24.19
CA LYS A 231 -4.49 2.61 -23.63
C LYS A 231 -5.25 1.54 -24.41
N THR A 232 -5.28 1.63 -25.73
CA THR A 232 -5.98 0.65 -26.57
C THR A 232 -5.35 -0.74 -26.47
N ALA A 233 -4.03 -0.83 -26.50
CA ALA A 233 -3.31 -2.10 -26.40
C ALA A 233 -3.58 -2.83 -25.08
N ILE A 234 -3.66 -2.09 -23.97
CA ILE A 234 -3.80 -2.68 -22.63
C ILE A 234 -5.26 -2.80 -22.13
N SER A 235 -6.23 -2.22 -22.84
CA SER A 235 -7.64 -2.20 -22.41
C SER A 235 -8.30 -3.57 -22.29
N GLY A 236 -7.77 -4.60 -22.96
CA GLY A 236 -8.26 -5.97 -22.92
C GLY A 236 -7.54 -6.89 -21.93
N ILE A 237 -6.63 -6.37 -21.12
CA ILE A 237 -5.90 -7.17 -20.14
C ILE A 237 -6.80 -7.43 -18.93
N GLU A 238 -6.94 -8.70 -18.56
CA GLU A 238 -7.70 -9.10 -17.38
C GLU A 238 -7.10 -8.51 -16.11
N GLY A 239 -7.92 -7.92 -15.27
CA GLY A 239 -7.50 -7.27 -14.03
C GLY A 239 -7.19 -5.77 -14.17
N VAL A 240 -7.16 -5.19 -15.38
CA VAL A 240 -7.07 -3.74 -15.58
C VAL A 240 -8.45 -3.10 -15.41
N ALA A 241 -8.55 -2.11 -14.53
CA ALA A 241 -9.75 -1.34 -14.29
C ALA A 241 -9.44 0.17 -14.30
N ASP A 242 -10.49 0.99 -14.48
CA ASP A 242 -10.43 2.46 -14.41
C ASP A 242 -9.31 3.06 -15.28
N LEU A 243 -9.14 2.52 -16.50
CA LEU A 243 -8.04 2.88 -17.42
C LEU A 243 -8.27 4.24 -18.07
N ASN A 244 -7.45 5.21 -17.71
CA ASN A 244 -7.55 6.60 -18.16
C ASN A 244 -6.23 7.13 -18.72
N VAL A 245 -6.33 8.11 -19.62
CA VAL A 245 -5.19 8.89 -20.12
C VAL A 245 -5.34 10.32 -19.62
N GLU A 246 -4.26 10.88 -19.10
CA GLU A 246 -4.20 12.28 -18.69
C GLU A 246 -4.56 13.18 -19.87
N GLN A 247 -5.54 14.06 -19.67
CA GLN A 247 -6.06 14.88 -20.75
C GLN A 247 -5.24 16.17 -20.87
N GLN A 248 -4.18 16.11 -21.66
CA GLN A 248 -3.39 17.28 -22.07
C GLN A 248 -3.84 17.78 -23.45
N VAL A 249 -5.14 18.04 -23.60
CA VAL A 249 -5.75 18.45 -24.86
C VAL A 249 -5.70 19.97 -25.00
N GLU A 250 -5.50 20.44 -26.19
CA GLU A 250 -5.59 21.87 -26.49
C GLU A 250 -7.01 22.39 -26.24
N ARG A 251 -7.10 23.53 -25.57
CA ARG A 251 -8.35 24.23 -25.27
C ARG A 251 -8.32 25.64 -25.85
N PRO A 252 -9.49 26.22 -26.21
CA PRO A 252 -9.57 27.63 -26.47
C PRO A 252 -9.08 28.43 -25.27
N GLN A 253 -8.13 29.32 -25.52
CA GLN A 253 -7.53 30.20 -24.52
C GLN A 253 -7.55 31.63 -25.04
N LEU A 254 -7.75 32.57 -24.14
CA LEU A 254 -7.60 33.98 -24.43
C LEU A 254 -6.17 34.41 -24.13
N LYS A 255 -5.42 34.80 -25.18
CA LYS A 255 -4.06 35.28 -25.05
C LYS A 255 -4.04 36.78 -25.20
N ILE A 256 -3.57 37.49 -24.19
CA ILE A 256 -3.43 38.93 -24.21
C ILE A 256 -1.95 39.26 -24.43
N VAL A 257 -1.63 39.79 -25.62
CA VAL A 257 -0.25 40.08 -26.05
C VAL A 257 0.00 41.58 -25.94
N PRO A 258 0.89 42.03 -25.01
CA PRO A 258 1.17 43.45 -24.85
C PRO A 258 1.92 44.03 -26.04
N LYS A 259 1.46 45.20 -26.54
CA LYS A 259 2.13 46.02 -27.56
C LYS A 259 3.12 46.94 -26.86
N ARG A 260 4.34 46.52 -26.67
CA ARG A 260 5.33 47.23 -25.85
C ARG A 260 5.60 48.66 -26.33
N GLU A 261 5.61 48.91 -27.63
CA GLU A 261 5.78 50.24 -28.20
C GLU A 261 4.63 51.18 -27.86
N MET A 262 3.40 50.67 -27.93
CA MET A 262 2.21 51.45 -27.59
C MET A 262 2.10 51.65 -26.06
N MET A 263 2.45 50.65 -25.27
CA MET A 263 2.54 50.81 -23.81
C MET A 263 3.52 51.92 -23.44
N ALA A 264 4.71 51.94 -24.06
CA ALA A 264 5.70 52.99 -23.83
C ALA A 264 5.17 54.38 -24.26
N LYS A 265 4.45 54.44 -25.38
CA LYS A 265 3.84 55.68 -25.88
C LYS A 265 2.80 56.28 -24.90
N TYR A 266 2.00 55.42 -24.27
CA TYR A 266 0.99 55.81 -23.30
C TYR A 266 1.48 55.83 -21.86
N GLY A 267 2.76 55.50 -21.60
CA GLY A 267 3.38 55.47 -20.30
C GLY A 267 2.94 54.33 -19.39
N VAL A 268 2.27 53.30 -19.95
CA VAL A 268 1.80 52.12 -19.17
C VAL A 268 2.96 51.16 -18.96
N THR A 269 3.28 50.87 -17.75
CA THR A 269 4.33 49.90 -17.38
C THR A 269 3.83 48.45 -17.45
N MET A 270 4.75 47.50 -17.61
CA MET A 270 4.38 46.08 -17.66
C MET A 270 3.72 45.57 -16.36
N PRO A 271 4.17 45.96 -15.14
CA PRO A 271 3.48 45.61 -13.91
C PRO A 271 2.03 46.14 -13.84
N GLU A 272 1.82 47.42 -14.17
CA GLU A 272 0.47 48.02 -14.20
C GLU A 272 -0.45 47.32 -15.20
N PHE A 273 0.08 46.98 -16.38
CA PHE A 273 -0.66 46.23 -17.39
C PHE A 273 -1.02 44.82 -16.87
N ALA A 274 -0.08 44.10 -16.25
CA ALA A 274 -0.31 42.78 -15.73
C ALA A 274 -1.36 42.81 -14.59
N GLU A 275 -1.22 43.76 -13.66
CA GLU A 275 -2.18 43.98 -12.56
C GLU A 275 -3.58 44.30 -13.11
N PHE A 276 -3.66 45.17 -14.12
CA PHE A 276 -4.94 45.50 -14.78
C PHE A 276 -5.63 44.27 -15.37
N VAL A 277 -4.88 43.45 -16.09
CA VAL A 277 -5.39 42.21 -16.69
C VAL A 277 -5.82 41.22 -15.58
N GLU A 278 -5.01 41.04 -14.55
CA GLU A 278 -5.30 40.15 -13.44
C GLU A 278 -6.57 40.58 -12.69
N VAL A 279 -6.66 41.85 -12.26
CA VAL A 279 -7.80 42.37 -11.52
C VAL A 279 -9.09 42.26 -12.32
N ASN A 280 -9.07 42.60 -13.60
CA ASN A 280 -10.28 42.59 -14.42
C ASN A 280 -10.74 41.18 -14.80
N LEU A 281 -9.83 40.25 -15.10
CA LEU A 281 -10.21 38.94 -15.59
C LEU A 281 -10.27 37.88 -14.49
N ALA A 282 -9.24 37.79 -13.65
CA ALA A 282 -9.18 36.82 -12.56
C ALA A 282 -9.86 37.36 -11.29
N GLY A 283 -9.69 38.64 -11.01
CA GLY A 283 -10.11 39.28 -9.78
C GLY A 283 -9.00 39.35 -8.75
N ALA A 284 -9.00 40.39 -7.92
CA ALA A 284 -8.08 40.56 -6.82
C ALA A 284 -8.81 40.58 -5.47
N THR A 285 -8.31 39.87 -4.50
CA THR A 285 -8.79 39.91 -3.12
C THR A 285 -8.26 41.19 -2.45
N VAL A 286 -9.13 42.14 -2.23
CA VAL A 286 -8.76 43.45 -1.65
C VAL A 286 -8.90 43.49 -0.14
N SER A 287 -9.73 42.64 0.47
CA SER A 287 -9.95 42.55 1.90
C SER A 287 -10.64 41.24 2.28
N GLN A 288 -10.80 41.03 3.58
CA GLN A 288 -11.58 39.92 4.13
C GLN A 288 -12.67 40.42 5.06
N VAL A 289 -13.85 39.84 4.95
CA VAL A 289 -15.00 40.13 5.81
C VAL A 289 -15.19 38.94 6.76
N TYR A 290 -15.24 39.25 8.06
CA TYR A 290 -15.46 38.26 9.11
C TYR A 290 -16.91 38.34 9.58
N GLU A 291 -17.67 37.26 9.36
CA GLU A 291 -19.08 37.21 9.78
C GLU A 291 -19.38 35.85 10.44
N LYS A 292 -19.88 35.90 11.68
CA LYS A 292 -20.32 34.72 12.45
C LYS A 292 -19.28 33.57 12.47
N GLY A 293 -17.98 33.90 12.60
CA GLY A 293 -16.90 32.93 12.63
C GLY A 293 -16.49 32.40 11.26
N LYS A 294 -17.03 32.93 10.17
CA LYS A 294 -16.63 32.63 8.77
C LYS A 294 -15.85 33.79 8.20
N VAL A 295 -14.93 33.49 7.28
CA VAL A 295 -14.12 34.48 6.58
C VAL A 295 -14.54 34.49 5.11
N PHE A 296 -14.88 35.65 4.57
CA PHE A 296 -15.23 35.85 3.17
C PHE A 296 -14.23 36.81 2.54
N ASN A 297 -13.70 36.42 1.36
CA ASN A 297 -12.83 37.30 0.59
C ASN A 297 -13.66 38.35 -0.13
N LEU A 298 -13.30 39.61 0.01
CA LEU A 298 -13.83 40.72 -0.80
C LEU A 298 -12.99 40.78 -2.09
N ILE A 299 -13.62 40.44 -3.20
CA ILE A 299 -12.97 40.36 -4.51
C ILE A 299 -13.48 41.49 -5.41
N VAL A 300 -12.54 42.16 -6.06
CA VAL A 300 -12.84 43.16 -7.12
C VAL A 300 -12.47 42.55 -8.47
N ARG A 301 -13.42 42.55 -9.39
CA ARG A 301 -13.23 42.09 -10.78
C ARG A 301 -14.21 42.76 -11.76
N ALA A 302 -13.94 42.65 -13.05
CA ALA A 302 -14.91 43.06 -14.07
C ALA A 302 -16.17 42.19 -14.00
N LYS A 303 -17.31 42.74 -14.46
CA LYS A 303 -18.58 42.01 -14.51
C LYS A 303 -18.47 40.80 -15.47
N ASP A 304 -19.22 39.75 -15.18
CA ASP A 304 -19.17 38.49 -15.92
C ASP A 304 -19.48 38.69 -17.41
N ASN A 305 -20.46 39.52 -17.74
CA ASN A 305 -20.83 39.84 -19.13
C ASN A 305 -19.72 40.57 -19.95
N VAL A 306 -18.70 41.09 -19.28
CA VAL A 306 -17.53 41.71 -19.93
C VAL A 306 -16.44 40.66 -20.17
N ARG A 307 -16.32 39.72 -19.27
CA ARG A 307 -15.29 38.66 -19.32
C ARG A 307 -15.62 37.53 -20.30
N ASP A 308 -16.90 37.33 -20.61
CA ASP A 308 -17.38 36.24 -21.46
C ASP A 308 -17.26 36.50 -22.95
N GLU A 309 -17.04 37.75 -23.35
CA GLU A 309 -16.97 38.18 -24.76
C GLU A 309 -15.62 38.85 -25.08
N THR A 310 -14.90 38.33 -26.05
CA THR A 310 -13.56 38.85 -26.45
C THR A 310 -13.59 40.32 -26.82
N ASP A 311 -14.65 40.78 -27.52
CA ASP A 311 -14.77 42.17 -27.96
C ASP A 311 -14.91 43.11 -26.75
N LYS A 312 -15.67 42.71 -25.73
CA LYS A 312 -15.81 43.48 -24.49
C LYS A 312 -14.54 43.52 -23.67
N VAL A 313 -13.71 42.47 -23.71
CA VAL A 313 -12.38 42.47 -23.08
C VAL A 313 -11.46 43.47 -23.80
N ASN A 314 -11.52 43.57 -25.12
CA ASN A 314 -10.78 44.58 -25.91
C ASN A 314 -11.14 46.01 -25.55
N ASP A 315 -12.41 46.27 -25.18
CA ASP A 315 -12.93 47.57 -24.83
C ASP A 315 -12.72 47.95 -23.34
N LEU A 316 -12.12 47.09 -22.53
CA LEU A 316 -11.77 47.43 -21.16
C LEU A 316 -10.85 48.67 -21.13
N MET A 317 -11.19 49.63 -20.29
CA MET A 317 -10.49 50.92 -20.19
C MET A 317 -9.36 50.84 -19.16
N ILE A 318 -8.11 51.03 -19.63
CA ILE A 318 -6.92 51.12 -18.78
C ILE A 318 -6.58 52.61 -18.51
N ASP A 319 -6.31 52.95 -17.27
CA ASP A 319 -5.88 54.27 -16.87
C ASP A 319 -4.40 54.48 -17.23
N THR A 320 -4.05 55.61 -17.84
CA THR A 320 -2.66 55.98 -18.13
C THR A 320 -2.12 56.94 -17.07
N PRO A 321 -0.80 57.01 -16.87
CA PRO A 321 -0.20 58.00 -15.96
C PRO A 321 -0.49 59.46 -16.30
N SER A 322 -0.85 59.76 -17.58
CA SER A 322 -1.29 61.07 -18.02
C SER A 322 -2.72 61.43 -17.61
N GLY A 323 -3.48 60.49 -17.04
CA GLY A 323 -4.87 60.65 -16.64
C GLY A 323 -5.88 60.35 -17.74
N GLU A 324 -5.43 59.90 -18.90
CA GLU A 324 -6.31 59.48 -20.03
C GLU A 324 -6.76 58.02 -19.80
N ARG A 325 -7.95 57.69 -20.27
CA ARG A 325 -8.45 56.31 -20.33
C ARG A 325 -8.44 55.82 -21.76
N ILE A 326 -7.74 54.73 -22.00
CA ILE A 326 -7.60 54.12 -23.31
C ILE A 326 -8.14 52.71 -23.32
N PRO A 327 -8.73 52.20 -24.42
CA PRO A 327 -9.12 50.80 -24.54
C PRO A 327 -7.89 49.87 -24.47
N LEU A 328 -8.07 48.69 -23.87
CA LEU A 328 -7.03 47.65 -23.81
C LEU A 328 -6.47 47.32 -25.20
N SER A 329 -7.31 47.34 -26.23
CA SER A 329 -6.93 47.09 -27.63
C SER A 329 -5.84 48.05 -28.18
N TYR A 330 -5.63 49.22 -27.54
CA TYR A 330 -4.56 50.14 -27.92
C TYR A 330 -3.18 49.63 -27.47
N VAL A 331 -3.10 48.98 -26.29
CA VAL A 331 -1.87 48.53 -25.67
C VAL A 331 -1.67 47.03 -25.72
N ALA A 332 -2.67 46.27 -26.16
CA ALA A 332 -2.56 44.80 -26.27
C ALA A 332 -3.41 44.26 -27.44
N ASP A 333 -3.04 43.09 -27.92
CA ASP A 333 -3.87 42.27 -28.80
C ASP A 333 -4.49 41.14 -27.99
N VAL A 334 -5.82 41.04 -27.99
CA VAL A 334 -6.56 39.95 -27.35
C VAL A 334 -6.90 38.94 -28.45
N VAL A 335 -6.25 37.78 -28.39
CA VAL A 335 -6.34 36.75 -29.44
C VAL A 335 -6.87 35.46 -28.85
N SER A 336 -7.86 34.87 -29.50
CA SER A 336 -8.24 33.50 -29.19
C SER A 336 -7.21 32.54 -29.79
N THR A 337 -6.67 31.66 -28.97
CA THR A 337 -5.67 30.67 -29.38
C THR A 337 -6.03 29.30 -28.78
N MET A 338 -5.42 28.26 -29.32
CA MET A 338 -5.51 26.92 -28.74
C MET A 338 -4.23 26.64 -27.96
N GLY A 339 -4.35 26.05 -26.80
CA GLY A 339 -3.21 25.68 -26.00
C GLY A 339 -3.53 24.61 -24.95
N PRO A 340 -2.55 23.85 -24.49
CA PRO A 340 -2.76 22.84 -23.46
C PRO A 340 -3.14 23.51 -22.15
N ASN A 341 -4.09 22.88 -21.41
CA ASN A 341 -4.51 23.38 -20.10
C ASN A 341 -3.42 23.18 -19.04
N SER A 342 -2.70 22.08 -19.14
CA SER A 342 -1.58 21.72 -18.27
C SER A 342 -0.54 20.95 -19.08
N VAL A 343 0.71 21.04 -18.67
CA VAL A 343 1.82 20.25 -19.20
C VAL A 343 2.55 19.60 -18.05
N SER A 344 2.36 18.30 -17.91
CA SER A 344 3.00 17.52 -16.84
C SER A 344 4.47 17.27 -17.15
N ARG A 345 5.32 17.47 -16.13
CA ARG A 345 6.76 17.25 -16.22
C ARG A 345 7.28 16.48 -15.03
N GLU A 346 8.31 15.68 -15.28
CA GLU A 346 9.09 15.01 -14.23
C GLU A 346 10.56 15.03 -14.64
N ASN A 347 11.44 15.43 -13.73
CA ASN A 347 12.87 15.60 -14.02
C ASN A 347 13.14 16.43 -15.28
N VAL A 348 12.41 17.56 -15.42
CA VAL A 348 12.49 18.51 -16.57
C VAL A 348 11.86 17.97 -17.86
N LYS A 349 11.68 16.67 -18.03
CA LYS A 349 11.08 16.06 -19.23
C LYS A 349 9.55 16.17 -19.20
N ARG A 350 8.94 16.39 -20.36
CA ARG A 350 7.49 16.33 -20.51
C ARG A 350 7.02 14.89 -20.41
N LYS A 351 5.88 14.69 -19.78
CA LYS A 351 5.24 13.37 -19.68
C LYS A 351 3.74 13.46 -19.86
N ILE A 352 3.15 12.34 -20.22
CA ILE A 352 1.72 12.08 -20.09
C ILE A 352 1.55 10.80 -19.28
N VAL A 353 0.54 10.74 -18.41
CA VAL A 353 0.31 9.59 -17.56
C VAL A 353 -0.93 8.83 -18.01
N ILE A 354 -0.77 7.53 -18.19
CA ILE A 354 -1.86 6.58 -18.33
C ILE A 354 -2.05 5.93 -16.95
N SER A 355 -3.21 6.15 -16.34
CA SER A 355 -3.56 5.65 -15.03
C SER A 355 -4.46 4.42 -15.13
N ALA A 356 -4.27 3.45 -14.27
CA ALA A 356 -5.12 2.28 -14.15
C ALA A 356 -5.18 1.79 -12.69
N ASN A 357 -6.28 1.12 -12.35
CA ASN A 357 -6.42 0.36 -11.12
C ASN A 357 -6.41 -1.13 -11.42
N THR A 358 -6.25 -1.94 -10.38
CA THR A 358 -6.40 -3.40 -10.48
C THR A 358 -7.76 -3.84 -9.92
N SER A 359 -8.33 -4.86 -10.52
CA SER A 359 -9.58 -5.48 -10.05
C SER A 359 -9.52 -6.99 -10.26
N GLY A 360 -9.70 -7.76 -9.18
CA GLY A 360 -9.74 -9.24 -9.23
C GLY A 360 -8.38 -9.94 -9.48
N ARG A 361 -7.28 -9.17 -9.65
CA ARG A 361 -5.92 -9.71 -9.85
C ARG A 361 -4.88 -8.89 -9.09
N ASP A 362 -3.74 -9.52 -8.84
CA ASP A 362 -2.62 -8.89 -8.15
C ASP A 362 -1.91 -7.82 -9.00
N LEU A 363 -1.41 -6.79 -8.32
CA LEU A 363 -0.79 -5.62 -8.94
C LEU A 363 0.40 -6.00 -9.85
N ARG A 364 1.31 -6.87 -9.37
CA ARG A 364 2.53 -7.22 -10.12
C ARG A 364 2.23 -8.02 -11.38
N GLY A 365 1.29 -8.98 -11.32
CA GLY A 365 0.86 -9.75 -12.47
C GLY A 365 0.27 -8.86 -13.55
N VAL A 366 -0.63 -7.95 -13.18
CA VAL A 366 -1.24 -6.98 -14.12
C VAL A 366 -0.19 -6.07 -14.74
N VAL A 367 0.75 -5.52 -13.96
CA VAL A 367 1.81 -4.64 -14.51
C VAL A 367 2.75 -5.39 -15.44
N ASN A 368 3.08 -6.66 -15.17
CA ASN A 368 3.90 -7.46 -16.07
C ASN A 368 3.19 -7.71 -17.41
N ASP A 369 1.90 -8.07 -17.39
CA ASP A 369 1.11 -8.25 -18.61
C ASP A 369 1.01 -6.95 -19.42
N ILE A 370 0.83 -5.81 -18.73
CA ILE A 370 0.85 -4.47 -19.35
C ILE A 370 2.20 -4.22 -20.03
N ARG A 371 3.32 -4.49 -19.34
CA ARG A 371 4.67 -4.29 -19.90
C ARG A 371 4.89 -5.12 -21.14
N GLU A 372 4.62 -6.44 -21.06
CA GLU A 372 4.74 -7.34 -22.21
C GLU A 372 3.88 -6.88 -23.40
N ARG A 373 2.66 -6.43 -23.15
CA ARG A 373 1.76 -5.96 -24.20
C ARG A 373 2.25 -4.67 -24.84
N ILE A 374 2.74 -3.72 -24.05
CA ILE A 374 3.32 -2.47 -24.58
C ILE A 374 4.55 -2.76 -25.43
N ASP A 375 5.46 -3.60 -24.95
CA ASP A 375 6.71 -3.94 -25.64
C ASP A 375 6.43 -4.67 -26.97
N ALA A 376 5.37 -5.50 -27.03
CA ALA A 376 4.98 -6.23 -28.23
C ALA A 376 4.23 -5.37 -29.27
N GLU A 377 3.33 -4.51 -28.85
CA GLU A 377 2.37 -3.83 -29.75
C GLU A 377 2.68 -2.35 -30.00
N VAL A 378 3.42 -1.67 -29.10
CA VAL A 378 3.62 -0.21 -29.17
C VAL A 378 5.09 0.11 -29.47
N LYS A 379 5.37 0.42 -30.74
CA LYS A 379 6.71 0.91 -31.13
C LYS A 379 6.78 2.43 -30.89
N LEU A 380 7.56 2.82 -29.91
CA LEU A 380 7.81 4.22 -29.60
C LEU A 380 8.87 4.83 -30.51
N PRO A 381 8.77 6.11 -30.89
CA PRO A 381 9.81 6.83 -31.62
C PRO A 381 11.07 7.02 -30.76
N GLU A 382 12.17 7.34 -31.42
CA GLU A 382 13.41 7.71 -30.74
C GLU A 382 13.19 8.93 -29.81
N GLY A 383 13.73 8.84 -28.58
CA GLY A 383 13.54 9.87 -27.56
C GLY A 383 12.28 9.68 -26.66
N TYR A 384 11.39 8.76 -27.03
CA TYR A 384 10.22 8.41 -26.20
C TYR A 384 10.46 7.12 -25.43
N HIS A 385 10.06 7.11 -24.17
CA HIS A 385 10.15 5.91 -23.31
C HIS A 385 9.04 5.86 -22.28
N VAL A 386 8.79 4.66 -21.77
CA VAL A 386 7.79 4.39 -20.73
C VAL A 386 8.48 4.04 -19.43
N GLU A 387 8.01 4.63 -18.34
CA GLU A 387 8.37 4.25 -16.97
C GLU A 387 7.09 3.86 -16.20
N PHE A 388 7.23 2.87 -15.33
CA PHE A 388 6.14 2.41 -14.48
C PHE A 388 6.31 2.99 -13.07
N GLY A 389 5.26 3.62 -12.56
CA GLY A 389 5.20 4.22 -11.24
C GLY A 389 3.96 3.77 -10.47
N GLY A 390 3.71 4.45 -9.35
CA GLY A 390 2.60 4.13 -8.46
C GLY A 390 2.97 3.12 -7.39
N GLN A 391 1.99 2.37 -6.94
CA GLN A 391 2.19 1.35 -5.91
C GLN A 391 3.18 0.24 -6.35
N PHE A 392 3.27 -0.02 -7.66
CA PHE A 392 4.21 -1.02 -8.20
C PHE A 392 5.67 -0.66 -7.93
N GLU A 393 6.07 0.59 -8.21
CA GLU A 393 7.44 1.08 -7.96
C GLU A 393 7.77 1.01 -6.47
N SER A 394 6.83 1.41 -5.62
CA SER A 394 6.97 1.35 -4.16
C SER A 394 7.07 -0.10 -3.66
N GLU A 395 6.28 -1.02 -4.21
CA GLU A 395 6.35 -2.45 -3.88
C GLU A 395 7.71 -3.04 -4.23
N GLU A 396 8.23 -2.75 -5.42
CA GLU A 396 9.53 -3.26 -5.88
C GLU A 396 10.68 -2.75 -4.99
N ALA A 397 10.70 -1.45 -4.71
CA ALA A 397 11.70 -0.82 -3.84
C ALA A 397 11.64 -1.35 -2.40
N ALA A 398 10.43 -1.46 -1.83
CA ALA A 398 10.22 -1.98 -0.49
C ALA A 398 10.58 -3.47 -0.40
N SER A 399 10.17 -4.29 -1.35
CA SER A 399 10.49 -5.73 -1.41
C SER A 399 11.99 -5.96 -1.46
N ARG A 400 12.73 -5.20 -2.27
CA ARG A 400 14.20 -5.26 -2.34
C ARG A 400 14.85 -4.90 -1.00
N THR A 401 14.39 -3.83 -0.37
CA THR A 401 14.91 -3.38 0.93
C THR A 401 14.64 -4.42 2.02
N LEU A 402 13.42 -4.99 2.05
CA LEU A 402 13.02 -6.00 3.02
C LEU A 402 13.76 -7.33 2.79
N LEU A 403 14.05 -7.70 1.54
CA LEU A 403 14.87 -8.88 1.24
C LEU A 403 16.27 -8.74 1.85
N LEU A 404 16.93 -7.58 1.64
CA LEU A 404 18.24 -7.31 2.22
C LEU A 404 18.19 -7.29 3.75
N ALA A 405 17.16 -6.67 4.34
CA ALA A 405 16.95 -6.67 5.79
C ALA A 405 16.72 -8.09 6.33
N SER A 406 15.97 -8.95 5.61
CA SER A 406 15.74 -10.36 5.97
C SER A 406 17.05 -11.14 5.99
N LEU A 407 17.88 -11.01 4.95
CA LEU A 407 19.18 -11.67 4.89
C LEU A 407 20.11 -11.21 6.02
N MET A 408 20.16 -9.90 6.27
CA MET A 408 20.92 -9.35 7.39
C MET A 408 20.42 -9.88 8.73
N SER A 409 19.11 -9.95 8.93
CA SER A 409 18.52 -10.51 10.15
C SER A 409 18.88 -11.96 10.36
N ILE A 410 18.88 -12.79 9.30
CA ILE A 410 19.31 -14.20 9.38
C ILE A 410 20.78 -14.29 9.81
N VAL A 411 21.65 -13.46 9.25
CA VAL A 411 23.08 -13.43 9.63
C VAL A 411 23.25 -13.04 11.10
N VAL A 412 22.55 -11.99 11.55
CA VAL A 412 22.61 -11.55 12.96
C VAL A 412 22.08 -12.64 13.89
N ILE A 413 20.96 -13.28 13.57
CA ILE A 413 20.40 -14.40 14.34
C ILE A 413 21.43 -15.56 14.40
N PHE A 414 22.06 -15.90 13.26
CA PHE A 414 23.10 -16.93 13.23
C PHE A 414 24.27 -16.59 14.16
N LEU A 415 24.77 -15.36 14.10
CA LEU A 415 25.88 -14.91 14.95
C LEU A 415 25.51 -14.96 16.44
N LEU A 416 24.31 -14.50 16.81
CA LEU A 416 23.83 -14.57 18.19
C LEU A 416 23.72 -16.01 18.70
N ILE A 417 23.17 -16.91 17.91
CA ILE A 417 23.08 -18.32 18.23
C ILE A 417 24.50 -18.94 18.31
N TYR A 418 25.40 -18.57 17.41
CA TYR A 418 26.77 -19.04 17.42
C TYR A 418 27.54 -18.59 18.68
N THR A 419 27.35 -17.38 19.16
CA THR A 419 27.97 -16.91 20.41
C THR A 419 27.51 -17.70 21.64
N GLU A 420 26.26 -18.16 21.66
CA GLU A 420 25.68 -18.95 22.72
C GLU A 420 26.19 -20.40 22.71
N PHE A 421 26.10 -21.05 21.54
CA PHE A 421 26.42 -22.49 21.44
C PHE A 421 27.90 -22.78 21.11
N LYS A 422 28.62 -21.79 20.59
CA LYS A 422 30.03 -21.91 20.13
C LYS A 422 30.28 -23.07 19.16
N HIS A 423 29.23 -23.49 18.45
CA HIS A 423 29.25 -24.63 17.53
C HIS A 423 28.42 -24.35 16.29
N ALA A 424 29.09 -24.13 15.15
CA ALA A 424 28.43 -23.71 13.91
C ALA A 424 27.35 -24.69 13.42
N ALA A 425 27.59 -25.99 13.54
CA ALA A 425 26.61 -26.99 13.10
C ALA A 425 25.33 -26.95 13.95
N GLN A 426 25.43 -26.76 15.28
CA GLN A 426 24.25 -26.63 16.14
C GLN A 426 23.48 -25.33 15.81
N SER A 427 24.20 -24.24 15.57
CA SER A 427 23.58 -22.98 15.14
C SER A 427 22.85 -23.13 13.80
N ALA A 428 23.42 -23.84 12.84
CA ALA A 428 22.78 -24.14 11.57
C ALA A 428 21.51 -25.01 11.72
N VAL A 429 21.52 -25.99 12.64
CA VAL A 429 20.34 -26.82 12.94
C VAL A 429 19.21 -25.96 13.53
N ILE A 430 19.53 -24.99 14.39
CA ILE A 430 18.52 -24.06 14.91
C ILE A 430 17.94 -23.21 13.78
N LEU A 431 18.76 -22.78 12.83
CA LEU A 431 18.29 -22.02 11.67
C LEU A 431 17.41 -22.82 10.68
N LEU A 432 17.47 -24.16 10.71
CA LEU A 432 16.51 -25.00 9.95
C LEU A 432 15.06 -24.72 10.32
N ASN A 433 14.80 -24.14 11.48
CA ASN A 433 13.46 -23.72 11.89
C ASN A 433 12.87 -22.62 11.00
N LEU A 434 13.71 -21.81 10.33
CA LEU A 434 13.24 -20.74 9.45
C LEU A 434 12.51 -21.29 8.21
N PRO A 435 13.10 -22.18 7.39
CA PRO A 435 12.37 -22.77 6.27
C PRO A 435 11.13 -23.57 6.71
N LEU A 436 11.16 -24.21 7.89
CA LEU A 436 9.99 -24.91 8.40
C LEU A 436 8.83 -23.98 8.76
N ALA A 437 9.16 -22.80 9.28
CA ALA A 437 8.17 -21.75 9.56
C ALA A 437 7.61 -21.10 8.29
N LEU A 438 8.44 -20.94 7.26
CA LEU A 438 8.01 -20.42 5.95
C LEU A 438 6.89 -21.27 5.34
N ILE A 439 6.95 -22.59 5.47
CA ILE A 439 5.92 -23.51 4.95
C ILE A 439 4.52 -23.07 5.41
N GLY A 440 4.33 -22.87 6.70
CA GLY A 440 3.02 -22.51 7.23
C GLY A 440 2.57 -21.10 6.93
N GLY A 441 3.52 -20.16 6.91
CA GLY A 441 3.21 -18.78 6.52
C GLY A 441 2.74 -18.69 5.06
N VAL A 442 3.37 -19.42 4.15
CA VAL A 442 2.97 -19.48 2.73
C VAL A 442 1.59 -20.12 2.57
N PHE A 443 1.36 -21.27 3.21
CA PHE A 443 0.04 -21.91 3.14
C PHE A 443 -1.05 -21.07 3.78
N ALA A 444 -0.76 -20.34 4.85
CA ALA A 444 -1.74 -19.42 5.46
C ALA A 444 -2.14 -18.29 4.50
N LEU A 445 -1.19 -17.71 3.77
CA LEU A 445 -1.50 -16.71 2.74
C LEU A 445 -2.28 -17.31 1.57
N MET A 446 -1.89 -18.50 1.09
CA MET A 446 -2.57 -19.18 -0.01
C MET A 446 -4.04 -19.49 0.33
N LEU A 447 -4.32 -19.88 1.57
CA LEU A 447 -5.67 -20.20 2.03
C LEU A 447 -6.51 -18.97 2.38
N THR A 448 -5.92 -17.78 2.42
CA THR A 448 -6.63 -16.55 2.86
C THR A 448 -6.63 -15.46 1.81
N SER A 449 -5.51 -14.72 1.66
CA SER A 449 -5.45 -13.56 0.78
C SER A 449 -5.00 -13.88 -0.64
N GLY A 450 -4.28 -14.98 -0.85
CA GLY A 450 -3.67 -15.30 -2.14
C GLY A 450 -2.53 -14.37 -2.57
N GLU A 451 -2.16 -13.41 -1.73
CA GLU A 451 -1.18 -12.36 -2.04
C GLU A 451 -0.13 -12.18 -0.95
N VAL A 452 1.08 -11.83 -1.38
CA VAL A 452 2.19 -11.43 -0.51
C VAL A 452 2.28 -9.91 -0.51
N SER A 453 1.79 -9.28 0.55
CA SER A 453 1.91 -7.83 0.78
C SER A 453 3.15 -7.50 1.60
N ILE A 454 3.55 -6.22 1.64
CA ILE A 454 4.67 -5.76 2.48
C ILE A 454 4.48 -6.13 3.96
N PRO A 455 3.29 -5.98 4.59
CA PRO A 455 3.06 -6.48 5.95
C PRO A 455 3.22 -7.99 6.10
N ALA A 456 2.88 -8.79 5.09
CA ALA A 456 3.10 -10.23 5.11
C ALA A 456 4.61 -10.56 5.14
N ILE A 457 5.45 -9.85 4.38
CA ILE A 457 6.91 -10.00 4.41
C ILE A 457 7.46 -9.67 5.80
N ILE A 458 6.99 -8.58 6.43
CA ILE A 458 7.34 -8.24 7.80
C ILE A 458 6.93 -9.36 8.78
N GLY A 459 5.77 -9.98 8.54
CA GLY A 459 5.33 -11.17 9.27
C GLY A 459 6.32 -12.33 9.18
N PHE A 460 6.86 -12.62 8.00
CA PHE A 460 7.91 -13.64 7.82
C PHE A 460 9.19 -13.30 8.59
N ILE A 461 9.63 -12.04 8.55
CA ILE A 461 10.83 -11.59 9.28
C ILE A 461 10.62 -11.75 10.81
N SER A 462 9.46 -11.33 11.31
CA SER A 462 9.09 -11.47 12.73
C SER A 462 9.05 -12.93 13.16
N LEU A 463 8.56 -13.80 12.29
CA LEU A 463 8.49 -15.24 12.52
C LEU A 463 9.87 -15.87 12.69
N PHE A 464 10.93 -15.32 12.07
CA PHE A 464 12.29 -15.84 12.21
C PHE A 464 12.76 -15.84 13.66
N GLY A 465 12.52 -14.76 14.41
CA GLY A 465 12.85 -14.68 15.82
C GLY A 465 12.07 -15.67 16.70
N ILE A 466 10.78 -15.84 16.39
CA ILE A 466 9.90 -16.74 17.16
C ILE A 466 10.26 -18.22 16.91
N ALA A 467 10.51 -18.58 15.65
CA ALA A 467 10.81 -19.96 15.27
C ALA A 467 12.16 -20.45 15.81
N THR A 468 13.20 -19.60 15.77
CA THR A 468 14.54 -19.97 16.26
C THR A 468 14.56 -20.23 17.77
N ARG A 469 13.74 -19.53 18.56
CA ARG A 469 13.63 -19.74 20.01
C ARG A 469 13.29 -21.18 20.37
N ASN A 470 12.35 -21.81 19.68
CA ASN A 470 11.92 -23.18 19.98
C ASN A 470 13.06 -24.19 19.75
N GLY A 471 13.80 -24.05 18.65
CA GLY A 471 14.96 -24.89 18.36
C GLY A 471 16.11 -24.71 19.38
N MET A 472 16.35 -23.46 19.78
CA MET A 472 17.35 -23.13 20.79
C MET A 472 17.04 -23.83 22.14
N LEU A 473 15.79 -23.77 22.59
CA LEU A 473 15.35 -24.38 23.82
C LEU A 473 15.52 -25.91 23.81
N LEU A 474 15.25 -26.57 22.69
CA LEU A 474 15.43 -28.02 22.54
C LEU A 474 16.91 -28.39 22.59
N ILE A 475 17.74 -27.78 21.75
CA ILE A 475 19.18 -28.13 21.67
C ILE A 475 19.91 -27.80 22.96
N SER A 476 19.60 -26.70 23.62
CA SER A 476 20.14 -26.36 24.94
C SER A 476 19.83 -27.43 25.98
N ARG A 477 18.59 -27.97 25.98
CA ARG A 477 18.21 -29.06 26.92
C ARG A 477 18.91 -30.37 26.58
N TYR A 478 19.06 -30.71 25.31
CA TYR A 478 19.80 -31.91 24.90
C TYR A 478 21.26 -31.83 25.34
N ASN A 479 21.93 -30.69 25.08
CA ASN A 479 23.31 -30.47 25.49
C ASN A 479 23.47 -30.59 27.01
N LYS A 480 22.53 -30.04 27.80
CA LYS A 480 22.55 -30.14 29.26
C LYS A 480 22.45 -31.57 29.72
N LEU A 481 21.50 -32.36 29.23
CA LEU A 481 21.35 -33.77 29.57
C LEU A 481 22.58 -34.60 29.18
N ARG A 482 23.19 -34.29 28.05
CA ARG A 482 24.46 -34.92 27.61
C ARG A 482 25.62 -34.63 28.57
N THR A 483 25.71 -33.40 29.09
CA THR A 483 26.72 -33.05 30.11
C THR A 483 26.47 -33.70 31.46
N GLU A 484 25.21 -34.04 31.74
CA GLU A 484 24.80 -34.80 32.94
C GLU A 484 25.07 -36.33 32.82
N GLY A 485 25.57 -36.78 31.62
CA GLY A 485 26.00 -38.16 31.41
C GLY A 485 24.94 -39.09 30.81
N THR A 486 23.79 -38.58 30.37
CA THR A 486 22.75 -39.40 29.72
C THR A 486 23.16 -39.82 28.31
N SER A 487 22.65 -40.95 27.83
CA SER A 487 22.88 -41.44 26.46
C SER A 487 22.30 -40.46 25.44
N LEU A 488 22.74 -40.53 24.17
CA LEU A 488 22.26 -39.65 23.12
C LEU A 488 20.74 -39.79 22.93
N GLU A 489 20.25 -41.00 22.83
CA GLU A 489 18.84 -41.32 22.60
C GLU A 489 17.97 -40.87 23.77
N GLU A 490 18.36 -41.18 25.00
CA GLU A 490 17.66 -40.72 26.21
C GLU A 490 17.66 -39.19 26.34
N SER A 491 18.77 -38.53 26.03
CA SER A 491 18.87 -37.07 26.07
C SER A 491 17.89 -36.40 25.08
N ILE A 492 17.69 -36.98 23.90
CA ILE A 492 16.74 -36.52 22.91
C ILE A 492 15.30 -36.72 23.37
N VAL A 493 14.95 -37.93 23.81
CA VAL A 493 13.59 -38.27 24.23
C VAL A 493 13.18 -37.47 25.46
N HIS A 494 13.97 -37.54 26.55
CA HIS A 494 13.67 -36.83 27.79
C HIS A 494 13.72 -35.31 27.61
N GLY A 495 14.70 -34.79 26.87
CA GLY A 495 14.81 -33.36 26.60
C GLY A 495 13.63 -32.82 25.78
N SER A 496 13.12 -33.58 24.81
CA SER A 496 11.94 -33.23 24.02
C SER A 496 10.67 -33.23 24.88
N LEU A 497 10.48 -34.23 25.74
CA LEU A 497 9.34 -34.31 26.67
C LEU A 497 9.34 -33.18 27.71
N ASP A 498 10.51 -32.80 28.23
CA ASP A 498 10.67 -31.70 29.18
C ASP A 498 10.29 -30.34 28.56
N ARG A 499 10.58 -30.16 27.27
CA ARG A 499 10.34 -28.91 26.52
C ARG A 499 9.00 -28.83 25.80
N LEU A 500 8.26 -29.94 25.70
CA LEU A 500 6.97 -29.97 25.01
C LEU A 500 5.98 -28.94 25.56
N ASN A 501 5.74 -28.96 26.88
CA ASN A 501 4.80 -28.06 27.52
C ASN A 501 5.17 -26.57 27.34
N PRO A 502 6.41 -26.12 27.64
CA PRO A 502 6.82 -24.73 27.43
C PRO A 502 6.66 -24.26 25.96
N ILE A 503 7.02 -25.12 24.99
CA ILE A 503 6.91 -24.80 23.57
C ILE A 503 5.44 -24.65 23.15
N LEU A 504 4.59 -25.61 23.56
CA LEU A 504 3.16 -25.56 23.24
C LEU A 504 2.45 -24.39 23.91
N MET A 505 2.76 -24.10 25.18
CA MET A 505 2.17 -22.97 25.90
C MET A 505 2.51 -21.65 25.19
N THR A 506 3.76 -21.45 24.79
CA THR A 506 4.16 -20.23 24.08
C THR A 506 3.54 -20.14 22.68
N ALA A 507 3.42 -21.25 21.97
CA ALA A 507 2.76 -21.28 20.66
C ALA A 507 1.25 -20.97 20.78
N LEU A 508 0.57 -21.60 21.73
CA LEU A 508 -0.86 -21.40 21.95
C LEU A 508 -1.19 -19.97 22.41
N THR A 509 -0.42 -19.42 23.34
CA THR A 509 -0.64 -18.03 23.81
C THR A 509 -0.44 -17.03 22.68
N SER A 510 0.62 -17.19 21.87
CA SER A 510 0.87 -16.34 20.71
C SER A 510 -0.22 -16.52 19.64
N ALA A 511 -0.65 -17.75 19.39
CA ALA A 511 -1.72 -18.02 18.42
C ALA A 511 -3.05 -17.39 18.86
N LEU A 512 -3.45 -17.56 20.12
CA LEU A 512 -4.69 -16.96 20.66
C LEU A 512 -4.68 -15.44 20.57
N ALA A 513 -3.52 -14.80 20.81
CA ALA A 513 -3.38 -13.35 20.69
C ALA A 513 -3.53 -12.84 19.23
N LEU A 514 -3.11 -13.65 18.24
CA LEU A 514 -3.14 -13.27 16.83
C LEU A 514 -4.43 -13.65 16.11
N ILE A 515 -5.22 -14.59 16.63
CA ILE A 515 -6.49 -15.01 16.03
C ILE A 515 -7.43 -13.83 15.74
N PRO A 516 -7.71 -12.90 16.68
CA PRO A 516 -8.59 -11.78 16.39
C PRO A 516 -8.09 -10.90 15.24
N LEU A 517 -6.77 -10.66 15.16
CA LEU A 517 -6.16 -9.87 14.10
C LEU A 517 -6.17 -10.59 12.75
N ALA A 518 -5.97 -11.91 12.75
CA ALA A 518 -5.96 -12.70 11.52
C ALA A 518 -7.36 -12.77 10.86
N PHE A 519 -8.43 -12.88 11.65
CA PHE A 519 -9.80 -13.07 11.14
C PHE A 519 -10.62 -11.78 11.01
N ARG A 520 -10.15 -10.65 11.52
CA ARG A 520 -10.83 -9.35 11.41
C ARG A 520 -10.07 -8.37 10.51
N GLY A 521 -9.53 -8.86 9.40
CA GLY A 521 -8.79 -8.05 8.44
C GLY A 521 -9.63 -7.00 7.73
N ASP A 522 -10.95 -7.21 7.67
CA ASP A 522 -11.89 -6.30 7.00
C ASP A 522 -12.30 -5.10 7.87
N LEU A 523 -11.89 -5.07 9.14
CA LEU A 523 -12.18 -3.93 10.01
C LEU A 523 -11.16 -2.81 9.79
N PRO A 524 -11.61 -1.54 9.77
CA PRO A 524 -10.74 -0.38 9.64
C PRO A 524 -9.59 -0.39 10.65
N GLY A 525 -8.36 -0.24 10.17
CA GLY A 525 -7.13 -0.25 10.97
C GLY A 525 -6.47 -1.61 11.16
N ASN A 526 -7.13 -2.73 10.83
CA ASN A 526 -6.57 -4.07 10.92
C ASN A 526 -5.96 -4.57 9.60
N GLU A 527 -6.17 -3.88 8.50
CA GLU A 527 -5.77 -4.30 7.16
C GLU A 527 -4.27 -4.57 7.06
N ILE A 528 -3.45 -3.71 7.67
CA ILE A 528 -1.99 -3.86 7.70
C ILE A 528 -1.56 -5.00 8.61
N GLN A 529 -2.26 -5.21 9.73
CA GLN A 529 -1.87 -6.20 10.74
C GLN A 529 -2.34 -7.62 10.39
N SER A 530 -3.46 -7.76 9.69
CA SER A 530 -4.07 -9.05 9.37
C SER A 530 -3.18 -9.97 8.51
N PRO A 531 -2.58 -9.53 7.38
CA PRO A 531 -1.67 -10.38 6.61
C PRO A 531 -0.45 -10.81 7.42
N MET A 532 0.11 -9.91 8.23
CA MET A 532 1.21 -10.21 9.14
C MET A 532 0.81 -11.27 10.17
N ALA A 533 -0.35 -11.11 10.80
CA ALA A 533 -0.88 -12.05 11.79
C ALA A 533 -1.16 -13.44 11.17
N LYS A 534 -1.69 -13.50 9.96
CA LYS A 534 -1.93 -14.76 9.21
C LYS A 534 -0.63 -15.51 8.96
N VAL A 535 0.42 -14.82 8.51
CA VAL A 535 1.75 -15.41 8.29
C VAL A 535 2.34 -15.94 9.60
N ILE A 536 2.31 -15.12 10.65
CA ILE A 536 2.88 -15.53 11.95
C ILE A 536 2.10 -16.71 12.53
N LEU A 537 0.79 -16.70 12.47
CA LEU A 537 -0.07 -17.78 12.96
C LEU A 537 0.19 -19.10 12.23
N GLY A 538 0.17 -19.07 10.90
CA GLY A 538 0.44 -20.26 10.09
C GLY A 538 1.86 -20.79 10.27
N GLY A 539 2.85 -19.89 10.24
CA GLY A 539 4.24 -20.26 10.44
C GLY A 539 4.55 -20.76 11.86
N LEU A 540 3.90 -20.20 12.88
CA LEU A 540 4.05 -20.64 14.26
C LEU A 540 3.49 -22.06 14.45
N LEU A 541 2.33 -22.37 13.88
CA LEU A 541 1.73 -23.69 13.95
C LEU A 541 2.64 -24.73 13.29
N THR A 542 3.08 -24.49 12.06
CA THR A 542 3.95 -25.44 11.34
C THR A 542 5.33 -25.56 11.96
N SER A 543 5.97 -24.44 12.32
CA SER A 543 7.28 -24.48 12.98
C SER A 543 7.22 -25.23 14.30
N THR A 544 6.21 -25.00 15.13
CA THR A 544 6.07 -25.69 16.41
C THR A 544 5.92 -27.20 16.22
N PHE A 545 5.06 -27.61 15.26
CA PHE A 545 4.84 -29.02 14.96
C PHE A 545 6.09 -29.67 14.34
N LEU A 546 6.66 -29.06 13.31
CA LEU A 546 7.81 -29.63 12.60
C LEU A 546 9.08 -29.62 13.47
N ASN A 547 9.31 -28.60 14.28
CA ASN A 547 10.46 -28.53 15.18
C ASN A 547 10.46 -29.63 16.22
N ALA A 548 9.28 -30.00 16.72
CA ALA A 548 9.13 -31.08 17.68
C ALA A 548 9.65 -32.43 17.14
N PHE A 549 9.74 -32.61 15.83
CA PHE A 549 10.18 -33.86 15.20
C PHE A 549 11.48 -33.71 14.40
N ILE A 550 11.68 -32.62 13.67
CA ILE A 550 12.84 -32.45 12.80
C ILE A 550 14.11 -32.12 13.58
N VAL A 551 14.04 -31.26 14.59
CA VAL A 551 15.21 -30.89 15.42
C VAL A 551 15.80 -32.11 16.13
N PRO A 552 15.00 -32.99 16.79
CA PRO A 552 15.50 -34.23 17.34
C PRO A 552 16.23 -35.13 16.35
N ILE A 553 15.64 -35.34 15.15
CA ILE A 553 16.22 -36.19 14.12
C ILE A 553 17.57 -35.64 13.62
N VAL A 554 17.63 -34.33 13.31
CA VAL A 554 18.86 -33.71 12.82
C VAL A 554 19.93 -33.66 13.91
N TYR A 555 19.55 -33.40 15.15
CA TYR A 555 20.48 -33.47 16.30
C TYR A 555 21.05 -34.87 16.50
N GLU A 556 20.23 -35.92 16.43
CA GLU A 556 20.66 -37.30 16.44
C GLU A 556 21.67 -37.62 15.34
N TRP A 557 21.33 -37.27 14.08
CA TRP A 557 22.17 -37.51 12.92
C TRP A 557 23.54 -36.81 13.01
N MET A 558 23.58 -35.59 13.54
CA MET A 558 24.80 -34.82 13.73
C MET A 558 25.72 -35.43 14.80
N ASN A 559 25.15 -36.08 15.86
CA ASN A 559 25.89 -36.60 16.97
C ASN A 559 26.13 -38.12 16.91
N ARG A 560 25.47 -38.86 16.01
CA ARG A 560 25.75 -40.29 15.76
C ARG A 560 27.14 -40.56 15.14
N LYS A 561 27.73 -39.56 14.48
CA LYS A 561 29.04 -39.65 13.82
C LYS A 561 30.22 -39.28 14.72
N LYS A 562 29.98 -38.98 15.95
CA LYS A 562 30.99 -38.82 17.00
C LYS A 562 30.90 -39.98 18.00
#